data_11b56f24fce0fe464e8b88cb6643b697
#
_entry.id   11b56f24fce0fe464e8b88cb6643b697
#
_cell.length_a   1.000
_cell.length_b   1.000
_cell.length_c   1.000
_cell.angle_alpha   90.00
_cell.angle_beta   90.00
_cell.angle_gamma   90.00
#
_symmetry.space_group_name_H-M   'P 1'
#
loop_
_entity.id
_entity.type
_entity.pdbx_description
1 polymer ?
#
loop_
_entity_poly.entity_id
_entity_poly.type
_entity_poly.pdbx_seq_one_letter_code
_entity_poly.pdbx_strand_id
1 'polypeptide(L)'
;WAHDFSDIQRETDHWLPSIQLEKRLNDANMIYVSYNQGYKSGGFNAADDQNPAFASVNGVKTPLRTTPGIGFEYQDETADSIEIGGKHTLASNLRLNWAAAHATFDDQQVSTFQGTGFVVGNAATSTVNTVEMDLLWQASENLRVAVSAAWLDPKYDEFTTGACTEIQYAFFRAVAGPATGYTANTLSSAVHGQNLTSPDGKCRAVWNAAGTYAGGNQDLSNQWNGSAKYSGSVIVDYTNTFANGMEFFASVDMQFSDTFIGTGDLDPIDTQEKLELFNARVGIRDGAWELMIYGNNITDELYAIGMYDT
;
A
#
# COMPACT_ATOMS: atom_id res chain seq x y z
N TRP A 1 14.68 12.18 26.18
CA TRP A 1 15.48 11.17 25.51
C TRP A 1 16.36 11.90 24.49
N ALA A 2 17.66 11.75 24.54
CA ALA A 2 18.56 12.33 23.56
C ALA A 2 19.11 11.16 22.71
N HIS A 3 18.64 11.05 21.51
CA HIS A 3 19.23 10.19 20.50
C HIS A 3 20.37 10.94 19.85
N ASP A 4 21.46 10.24 19.60
CA ASP A 4 22.58 10.78 18.84
C ASP A 4 22.49 10.28 17.40
N PHE A 5 22.15 11.19 16.50
CA PHE A 5 22.09 10.94 15.06
C PHE A 5 23.35 11.45 14.34
N SER A 6 24.38 11.88 15.10
CA SER A 6 25.64 12.30 14.49
C SER A 6 26.34 11.10 13.86
N ASP A 7 26.92 11.32 12.70
CA ASP A 7 27.74 10.35 11.96
C ASP A 7 27.02 9.05 11.54
N ILE A 8 25.69 9.05 11.49
CA ILE A 8 24.93 7.95 10.92
C ILE A 8 24.98 8.07 9.41
N GLN A 9 25.54 7.07 8.75
CA GLN A 9 25.69 6.99 7.31
C GLN A 9 25.27 5.61 6.82
N ARG A 10 24.67 5.58 5.64
CA ARG A 10 24.35 4.37 4.91
C ARG A 10 24.77 4.55 3.46
N GLU A 11 25.53 3.60 2.97
CA GLU A 11 25.87 3.48 1.55
C GLU A 11 25.26 2.20 1.01
N THR A 12 24.72 2.26 -0.20
CA THR A 12 24.12 1.10 -0.84
C THR A 12 24.42 1.13 -2.34
N ASP A 13 24.77 -0.03 -2.87
CA ASP A 13 25.03 -0.26 -4.27
C ASP A 13 24.19 -1.44 -4.76
N HIS A 14 23.41 -1.22 -5.81
CA HIS A 14 22.60 -2.27 -6.44
C HIS A 14 22.82 -2.32 -7.94
N TRP A 15 23.06 -3.51 -8.44
CA TRP A 15 23.00 -3.78 -9.86
C TRP A 15 21.60 -4.22 -10.23
N LEU A 16 20.92 -3.45 -11.08
CA LEU A 16 19.50 -3.62 -11.41
C LEU A 16 19.35 -3.99 -12.89
N PRO A 17 19.52 -5.26 -13.26
CA PRO A 17 19.33 -5.71 -14.62
C PRO A 17 17.87 -5.54 -15.05
N SER A 18 17.71 -5.06 -16.29
CA SER A 18 16.42 -5.00 -16.97
C SER A 18 16.60 -5.53 -18.37
N ILE A 19 15.78 -6.50 -18.74
CA ILE A 19 15.81 -7.13 -20.06
C ILE A 19 14.38 -7.17 -20.60
N GLN A 20 14.20 -6.67 -21.81
CA GLN A 20 12.92 -6.75 -22.50
C GLN A 20 13.13 -7.33 -23.89
N LEU A 21 12.29 -8.27 -24.26
CA LEU A 21 12.18 -8.82 -25.61
C LEU A 21 10.79 -8.49 -26.14
N GLU A 22 10.75 -7.88 -27.30
CA GLU A 22 9.49 -7.59 -27.99
C GLU A 22 9.44 -8.21 -29.37
N LYS A 23 8.26 -8.60 -29.78
CA LYS A 23 8.01 -9.13 -31.12
C LYS A 23 6.78 -8.46 -31.73
N ARG A 24 6.99 -7.75 -32.82
CA ARG A 24 5.89 -7.31 -33.69
C ARG A 24 5.42 -8.50 -34.50
N LEU A 25 4.16 -8.87 -34.32
CA LEU A 25 3.52 -9.96 -35.08
C LEU A 25 3.06 -9.45 -36.45
N ASN A 26 2.62 -8.19 -36.48
CA ASN A 26 2.30 -7.41 -37.67
C ASN A 26 2.21 -5.93 -37.26
N ASP A 27 1.77 -5.04 -38.16
CA ASP A 27 1.66 -3.59 -37.91
C ASP A 27 0.65 -3.24 -36.81
N ALA A 28 -0.29 -4.12 -36.54
CA ALA A 28 -1.36 -3.91 -35.56
C ALA A 28 -1.13 -4.63 -34.22
N ASN A 29 -0.18 -5.55 -34.15
CA ASN A 29 -0.03 -6.45 -33.00
C ASN A 29 1.42 -6.62 -32.57
N MET A 30 1.66 -6.43 -31.29
CA MET A 30 2.95 -6.62 -30.64
C MET A 30 2.75 -7.38 -29.33
N ILE A 31 3.69 -8.26 -29.01
CA ILE A 31 3.82 -8.91 -27.70
C ILE A 31 5.22 -8.67 -27.16
N TYR A 32 5.36 -8.71 -25.85
CA TYR A 32 6.63 -8.57 -25.17
C TYR A 32 6.71 -9.46 -23.93
N VAL A 33 7.92 -9.70 -23.49
CA VAL A 33 8.25 -10.24 -22.18
C VAL A 33 9.39 -9.41 -21.60
N SER A 34 9.32 -9.09 -20.33
CA SER A 34 10.37 -8.38 -19.61
C SER A 34 10.69 -9.03 -18.28
N TYR A 35 11.94 -8.88 -17.86
CA TYR A 35 12.42 -9.15 -16.52
C TYR A 35 13.09 -7.89 -16.01
N ASN A 36 12.74 -7.50 -14.78
CA ASN A 36 13.28 -6.29 -14.17
C ASN A 36 13.60 -6.57 -12.70
N GLN A 37 14.72 -6.03 -12.25
CA GLN A 37 15.01 -5.88 -10.83
C GLN A 37 14.87 -4.44 -10.39
N GLY A 38 14.38 -4.25 -9.17
CA GLY A 38 14.24 -2.95 -8.54
C GLY A 38 14.70 -2.98 -7.10
N TYR A 39 14.92 -1.80 -6.53
CA TYR A 39 15.14 -1.68 -5.09
C TYR A 39 14.56 -0.37 -4.56
N LYS A 40 14.29 -0.36 -3.28
CA LYS A 40 13.96 0.82 -2.50
C LYS A 40 14.99 0.95 -1.40
N SER A 41 15.70 2.06 -1.35
CA SER A 41 16.78 2.24 -0.40
C SER A 41 16.28 2.18 1.04
N GLY A 42 17.06 1.55 1.91
CA GLY A 42 16.93 1.63 3.34
C GLY A 42 17.22 3.03 3.86
N GLY A 43 17.12 3.19 5.15
CA GLY A 43 17.31 4.49 5.79
C GLY A 43 17.30 4.37 7.29
N PHE A 44 17.03 5.51 7.94
CA PHE A 44 16.97 5.62 9.38
C PHE A 44 15.62 6.19 9.81
N ASN A 45 15.01 5.56 10.80
CA ASN A 45 13.82 6.09 11.44
C ASN A 45 14.17 7.33 12.27
N ALA A 46 13.29 8.30 12.31
CA ALA A 46 13.44 9.51 13.12
C ALA A 46 13.30 9.25 14.62
N ALA A 47 12.72 8.12 14.99
CA ALA A 47 12.52 7.69 16.37
C ALA A 47 12.94 6.23 16.53
N ASP A 48 13.62 5.94 17.64
CA ASP A 48 13.84 4.57 18.09
C ASP A 48 12.59 4.13 18.86
N ASP A 49 12.02 3.04 18.43
CA ASP A 49 10.80 2.50 19.01
C ASP A 49 10.99 1.91 20.41
N GLN A 50 12.18 1.42 20.78
CA GLN A 50 12.27 0.53 21.92
C GLN A 50 13.44 0.74 22.89
N ASN A 51 14.53 1.36 22.51
CA ASN A 51 15.67 1.51 23.42
C ASN A 51 16.44 2.79 23.17
N PRO A 52 16.68 3.61 24.19
CA PRO A 52 17.58 4.74 24.05
C PRO A 52 18.99 4.24 23.64
N ALA A 53 19.59 4.94 22.70
CA ALA A 53 20.98 4.65 22.29
C ALA A 53 21.97 4.72 23.48
N PHE A 54 21.53 5.35 24.57
CA PHE A 54 22.33 5.53 25.80
C PHE A 54 21.50 5.25 27.05
N ALA A 55 22.07 4.55 28.00
CA ALA A 55 21.56 4.53 29.37
C ALA A 55 22.24 5.65 30.19
N SER A 56 21.49 6.29 31.08
CA SER A 56 22.07 7.17 32.09
C SER A 56 22.36 6.37 33.34
N VAL A 57 23.63 6.11 33.59
CA VAL A 57 24.09 5.46 34.81
C VAL A 57 24.83 6.52 35.65
N ASN A 58 24.29 6.85 36.82
CA ASN A 58 24.83 7.89 37.72
C ASN A 58 25.09 9.25 37.02
N GLY A 59 24.18 9.65 36.11
CA GLY A 59 24.31 10.89 35.35
C GLY A 59 25.32 10.85 34.19
N VAL A 60 25.97 9.72 33.97
CA VAL A 60 26.87 9.51 32.83
C VAL A 60 26.11 8.77 31.72
N LYS A 61 26.11 9.33 30.51
CA LYS A 61 25.60 8.65 29.31
C LYS A 61 26.50 7.49 28.94
N THR A 62 25.97 6.28 29.03
CA THR A 62 26.70 5.07 28.62
C THR A 62 26.03 4.53 27.34
N PRO A 63 26.77 4.38 26.23
CA PRO A 63 26.20 3.81 25.01
C PRO A 63 25.67 2.41 25.27
N LEU A 64 24.41 2.15 24.93
CA LEU A 64 23.82 0.82 24.93
C LEU A 64 24.15 0.07 23.64
N ARG A 65 24.50 0.81 22.59
CA ARG A 65 24.89 0.29 21.29
C ARG A 65 26.23 0.83 20.87
N THR A 66 27.07 -0.05 20.39
CA THR A 66 28.45 0.30 19.97
C THR A 66 28.51 0.70 18.49
N THR A 67 27.44 0.47 17.75
CA THR A 67 27.33 0.80 16.32
C THR A 67 26.28 1.88 16.12
N PRO A 68 26.64 3.05 15.56
CA PRO A 68 25.67 4.08 15.19
C PRO A 68 24.59 3.53 14.28
N GLY A 69 23.35 4.02 14.43
CA GLY A 69 22.21 3.63 13.60
C GLY A 69 21.51 2.33 13.96
N ILE A 70 22.10 1.46 14.75
CA ILE A 70 21.45 0.22 15.21
C ILE A 70 20.15 0.53 15.94
N GLY A 71 19.03 -0.06 15.47
CA GLY A 71 17.69 0.13 16.00
C GLY A 71 16.91 1.29 15.38
N PHE A 72 17.58 2.13 14.57
CA PHE A 72 16.94 3.14 13.73
C PHE A 72 16.99 2.74 12.26
N GLU A 73 18.01 1.94 11.90
CA GLU A 73 18.27 1.57 10.52
C GLU A 73 17.29 0.51 10.06
N TYR A 74 16.75 0.71 8.86
CA TYR A 74 16.06 -0.31 8.08
C TYR A 74 16.79 -0.54 6.76
N GLN A 75 16.73 -1.79 6.27
CA GLN A 75 17.49 -2.26 5.13
C GLN A 75 16.79 -1.89 3.81
N ASP A 76 17.51 -2.10 2.71
CA ASP A 76 16.96 -1.98 1.37
C ASP A 76 15.92 -3.07 1.14
N GLU A 77 14.84 -2.70 0.46
CA GLU A 77 13.87 -3.63 -0.10
C GLU A 77 14.27 -3.91 -1.55
N THR A 78 14.21 -5.15 -1.98
CA THR A 78 14.48 -5.54 -3.37
C THR A 78 13.27 -6.18 -4.01
N ALA A 79 13.16 -6.05 -5.31
CA ALA A 79 12.06 -6.61 -6.09
C ALA A 79 12.57 -7.24 -7.37
N ASP A 80 12.03 -8.41 -7.69
CA ASP A 80 12.18 -9.11 -8.96
C ASP A 80 10.82 -9.21 -9.64
N SER A 81 10.75 -8.88 -10.93
CA SER A 81 9.51 -8.93 -11.69
C SER A 81 9.72 -9.55 -13.05
N ILE A 82 8.81 -10.45 -13.42
CA ILE A 82 8.64 -10.92 -14.78
C ILE A 82 7.27 -10.51 -15.28
N GLU A 83 7.20 -9.98 -16.49
CA GLU A 83 5.97 -9.52 -17.12
C GLU A 83 5.88 -10.01 -18.55
N ILE A 84 4.68 -10.40 -18.97
CA ILE A 84 4.32 -10.64 -20.36
C ILE A 84 3.14 -9.74 -20.72
N GLY A 85 3.17 -9.15 -21.90
CA GLY A 85 2.08 -8.30 -22.32
C GLY A 85 1.93 -8.18 -23.83
N GLY A 86 0.88 -7.48 -24.24
CA GLY A 86 0.60 -7.24 -25.64
C GLY A 86 -0.12 -5.93 -25.88
N LYS A 87 0.10 -5.38 -27.07
CA LYS A 87 -0.58 -4.20 -27.60
C LYS A 87 -1.19 -4.53 -28.95
N HIS A 88 -2.47 -4.34 -29.06
CA HIS A 88 -3.26 -4.79 -30.20
C HIS A 88 -4.18 -3.68 -30.73
N THR A 89 -4.11 -3.43 -32.01
CA THR A 89 -5.13 -2.68 -32.74
C THR A 89 -6.07 -3.69 -33.36
N LEU A 90 -7.15 -4.03 -32.63
CA LEU A 90 -8.10 -5.09 -33.00
C LEU A 90 -8.98 -4.67 -34.20
N ALA A 91 -9.24 -3.36 -34.31
CA ALA A 91 -9.91 -2.72 -35.44
C ALA A 91 -9.37 -1.28 -35.56
N SER A 92 -9.70 -0.58 -36.65
CA SER A 92 -9.31 0.83 -36.86
C SER A 92 -9.73 1.75 -35.70
N ASN A 93 -10.78 1.35 -34.99
CA ASN A 93 -11.39 2.09 -33.89
C ASN A 93 -11.32 1.39 -32.53
N LEU A 94 -10.54 0.28 -32.40
CA LEU A 94 -10.47 -0.50 -31.18
C LEU A 94 -9.03 -0.92 -30.87
N ARG A 95 -8.53 -0.49 -29.70
CA ARG A 95 -7.20 -0.85 -29.19
C ARG A 95 -7.33 -1.55 -27.84
N LEU A 96 -6.50 -2.56 -27.64
CA LEU A 96 -6.37 -3.32 -26.40
C LEU A 96 -4.89 -3.41 -26.05
N ASN A 97 -4.56 -3.02 -24.80
CA ASN A 97 -3.30 -3.36 -24.16
C ASN A 97 -3.61 -4.29 -22.99
N TRP A 98 -2.72 -5.22 -22.72
CA TRP A 98 -2.81 -6.08 -21.55
C TRP A 98 -1.42 -6.45 -21.07
N ALA A 99 -1.29 -6.71 -19.77
CA ALA A 99 -0.10 -7.25 -19.15
C ALA A 99 -0.48 -8.26 -18.07
N ALA A 100 0.38 -9.24 -17.86
CA ALA A 100 0.34 -10.14 -16.72
C ALA A 100 1.74 -10.21 -16.12
N ALA A 101 1.87 -9.97 -14.82
CA ALA A 101 3.14 -9.93 -14.12
C ALA A 101 3.12 -10.78 -12.85
N HIS A 102 4.32 -11.25 -12.53
CA HIS A 102 4.63 -11.87 -11.26
C HIS A 102 5.81 -11.11 -10.64
N ALA A 103 5.62 -10.57 -9.45
CA ALA A 103 6.66 -9.84 -8.73
C ALA A 103 6.85 -10.44 -7.34
N THR A 104 8.11 -10.54 -6.91
CA THR A 104 8.50 -10.91 -5.56
C THR A 104 9.23 -9.74 -4.92
N PHE A 105 9.00 -9.53 -3.63
CA PHE A 105 9.63 -8.50 -2.84
C PHE A 105 10.32 -9.16 -1.65
N ASP A 106 11.61 -8.87 -1.48
CA ASP A 106 12.39 -9.31 -0.34
C ASP A 106 12.71 -8.12 0.57
N ASP A 107 12.74 -8.36 1.88
CA ASP A 107 12.97 -7.34 2.89
C ASP A 107 12.02 -6.14 2.78
N GLN A 108 10.74 -6.40 2.49
CA GLN A 108 9.73 -5.37 2.27
C GLN A 108 9.65 -4.41 3.45
N GLN A 109 9.75 -3.12 3.15
CA GLN A 109 9.65 -2.05 4.13
C GLN A 109 8.20 -1.78 4.49
N VAL A 110 7.84 -2.12 5.72
CA VAL A 110 6.50 -1.89 6.27
C VAL A 110 6.57 -0.75 7.28
N SER A 111 5.69 0.24 7.11
CA SER A 111 5.55 1.36 8.03
C SER A 111 4.43 1.06 9.02
N THR A 112 4.77 1.06 10.31
CA THR A 112 3.83 0.82 11.40
C THR A 112 3.73 2.06 12.27
N PHE A 113 2.54 2.43 12.70
CA PHE A 113 2.37 3.51 13.65
C PHE A 113 2.70 3.01 15.06
N GLN A 114 3.68 3.61 15.70
CA GLN A 114 4.11 3.23 17.05
C GLN A 114 4.20 4.47 17.94
N GLY A 115 3.43 4.47 19.01
CA GLY A 115 3.41 5.58 19.96
C GLY A 115 2.89 6.87 19.35
N THR A 116 3.79 7.73 18.85
CA THR A 116 3.45 9.04 18.28
C THR A 116 3.97 9.24 16.86
N GLY A 117 4.48 8.19 16.21
CA GLY A 117 5.09 8.29 14.89
C GLY A 117 5.12 6.98 14.14
N PHE A 118 5.47 7.08 12.88
CA PHE A 118 5.68 5.91 12.03
C PHE A 118 7.12 5.39 12.18
N VAL A 119 7.24 4.07 12.29
CA VAL A 119 8.51 3.35 12.27
C VAL A 119 8.50 2.39 11.08
N VAL A 120 9.54 2.44 10.29
CA VAL A 120 9.75 1.55 9.15
C VAL A 120 10.62 0.39 9.59
N GLY A 121 10.19 -0.82 9.28
CA GLY A 121 10.97 -2.05 9.47
C GLY A 121 10.97 -2.90 8.22
N ASN A 122 11.96 -3.75 8.04
CA ASN A 122 11.97 -4.80 7.02
C ASN A 122 11.28 -6.01 7.63
N ALA A 123 10.09 -6.28 7.19
CA ALA A 123 9.22 -7.19 7.93
C ALA A 123 8.72 -8.37 7.09
N ALA A 124 8.74 -8.26 5.78
CA ALA A 124 8.05 -9.22 4.95
C ALA A 124 8.79 -9.60 3.67
N THR A 125 8.59 -10.83 3.25
CA THR A 125 8.66 -11.20 1.85
C THR A 125 7.24 -11.26 1.30
N SER A 126 7.03 -10.80 0.09
CA SER A 126 5.71 -10.82 -0.53
C SER A 126 5.78 -11.15 -2.01
N THR A 127 4.68 -11.72 -2.49
CA THR A 127 4.47 -12.04 -3.90
C THR A 127 3.20 -11.35 -4.37
N VAL A 128 3.27 -10.77 -5.57
CA VAL A 128 2.11 -10.12 -6.20
C VAL A 128 1.98 -10.66 -7.64
N ASN A 129 0.84 -11.27 -7.93
CA ASN A 129 0.44 -11.57 -9.30
C ASN A 129 -0.52 -10.50 -9.77
N THR A 130 -0.31 -9.98 -10.98
CA THR A 130 -1.16 -8.94 -11.56
C THR A 130 -1.62 -9.31 -12.95
N VAL A 131 -2.83 -8.89 -13.29
CA VAL A 131 -3.32 -8.85 -14.68
C VAL A 131 -3.94 -7.48 -14.89
N GLU A 132 -3.48 -6.77 -15.90
CA GLU A 132 -3.94 -5.43 -16.26
C GLU A 132 -4.46 -5.39 -17.69
N MET A 133 -5.44 -4.53 -17.92
CA MET A 133 -6.05 -4.34 -19.24
C MET A 133 -6.46 -2.89 -19.44
N ASP A 134 -6.11 -2.36 -20.60
CA ASP A 134 -6.60 -1.08 -21.11
C ASP A 134 -7.29 -1.28 -22.46
N LEU A 135 -8.54 -0.86 -22.56
CA LEU A 135 -9.32 -0.87 -23.77
C LEU A 135 -9.69 0.56 -24.16
N LEU A 136 -9.42 0.92 -25.39
CA LEU A 136 -9.88 2.17 -25.99
C LEU A 136 -10.71 1.86 -27.24
N TRP A 137 -11.97 2.25 -27.21
CA TRP A 137 -12.91 2.00 -28.29
C TRP A 137 -13.60 3.29 -28.76
N GLN A 138 -13.39 3.67 -30.01
CA GLN A 138 -14.17 4.69 -30.69
C GLN A 138 -15.40 4.01 -31.29
N ALA A 139 -16.48 3.86 -30.48
CA ALA A 139 -17.66 3.09 -30.85
C ALA A 139 -18.41 3.69 -32.04
N SER A 140 -18.37 5.02 -32.19
CA SER A 140 -18.84 5.78 -33.34
C SER A 140 -18.04 7.06 -33.49
N GLU A 141 -18.35 7.89 -34.49
CA GLU A 141 -17.72 9.22 -34.65
C GLU A 141 -17.87 10.09 -33.39
N ASN A 142 -18.98 9.89 -32.66
CA ASN A 142 -19.43 10.69 -31.54
C ASN A 142 -19.17 10.03 -30.17
N LEU A 143 -18.95 8.71 -30.12
CA LEU A 143 -18.91 7.95 -28.87
C LEU A 143 -17.56 7.26 -28.69
N ARG A 144 -16.90 7.59 -27.59
CA ARG A 144 -15.66 6.96 -27.15
C ARG A 144 -15.86 6.26 -25.80
N VAL A 145 -15.32 5.07 -25.67
CA VAL A 145 -15.29 4.30 -24.42
C VAL A 145 -13.83 3.96 -24.09
N ALA A 146 -13.43 4.24 -22.87
CA ALA A 146 -12.14 3.80 -22.32
C ALA A 146 -12.41 2.96 -21.07
N VAL A 147 -11.73 1.82 -20.97
CA VAL A 147 -11.79 0.92 -19.82
C VAL A 147 -10.40 0.59 -19.39
N SER A 148 -10.10 0.79 -18.12
CA SER A 148 -8.89 0.29 -17.46
C SER A 148 -9.29 -0.62 -16.31
N ALA A 149 -8.68 -1.79 -16.21
CA ALA A 149 -8.94 -2.73 -15.13
C ALA A 149 -7.65 -3.44 -14.72
N ALA A 150 -7.52 -3.67 -13.42
CA ALA A 150 -6.44 -4.46 -12.83
C ALA A 150 -7.03 -5.51 -11.89
N TRP A 151 -6.42 -6.69 -11.93
CA TRP A 151 -6.60 -7.72 -10.93
C TRP A 151 -5.26 -8.00 -10.27
N LEU A 152 -5.27 -8.10 -8.93
CA LEU A 152 -4.10 -8.34 -8.11
C LEU A 152 -4.37 -9.54 -7.20
N ASP A 153 -3.34 -10.36 -7.02
CA ASP A 153 -3.29 -11.39 -5.98
C ASP A 153 -2.04 -11.18 -5.13
N PRO A 154 -2.08 -10.20 -4.20
CA PRO A 154 -0.98 -9.85 -3.33
C PRO A 154 -1.01 -10.71 -2.08
N LYS A 155 0.16 -11.22 -1.68
CA LYS A 155 0.30 -12.12 -0.55
C LYS A 155 1.60 -11.87 0.19
N TYR A 156 1.55 -11.84 1.51
CA TYR A 156 2.74 -12.01 2.33
C TYR A 156 3.15 -13.49 2.32
N ASP A 157 4.36 -13.80 1.91
CA ASP A 157 4.91 -15.14 1.98
C ASP A 157 5.47 -15.41 3.37
N GLU A 158 6.21 -14.44 3.92
CA GLU A 158 6.69 -14.46 5.31
C GLU A 158 6.53 -13.05 5.91
N PHE A 159 5.78 -12.94 7.00
CA PHE A 159 5.65 -11.72 7.80
C PHE A 159 5.31 -12.06 9.24
N THR A 160 6.33 -12.40 10.03
CA THR A 160 6.18 -12.91 11.40
C THR A 160 6.18 -11.81 12.46
N THR A 161 6.40 -10.56 12.07
CA THR A 161 6.54 -9.41 12.98
C THR A 161 5.51 -8.32 12.73
N GLY A 162 4.37 -8.66 12.12
CA GLY A 162 3.25 -7.74 11.93
C GLY A 162 2.77 -7.15 13.25
N ALA A 163 2.35 -5.89 13.26
CA ALA A 163 1.73 -5.29 14.42
C ALA A 163 0.41 -6.03 14.76
N CYS A 164 0.05 -6.04 16.02
CA CYS A 164 -1.24 -6.57 16.43
C CYS A 164 -2.34 -5.54 16.18
N THR A 165 -3.54 -6.00 15.90
CA THR A 165 -4.72 -5.16 15.70
C THR A 165 -5.18 -4.51 17.01
N GLU A 166 -5.94 -3.42 16.94
CA GLU A 166 -6.52 -2.77 18.13
C GLU A 166 -7.40 -3.73 18.94
N ILE A 167 -8.13 -4.62 18.29
CA ILE A 167 -8.94 -5.64 18.99
C ILE A 167 -8.06 -6.56 19.83
N GLN A 168 -6.92 -6.99 19.30
CA GLN A 168 -5.97 -7.83 20.00
C GLN A 168 -5.29 -7.07 21.15
N TYR A 169 -4.93 -5.80 20.96
CA TYR A 169 -4.42 -4.93 22.02
C TYR A 169 -5.46 -4.67 23.11
N ALA A 170 -6.73 -4.47 22.75
CA ALA A 170 -7.80 -4.31 23.72
C ALA A 170 -7.94 -5.52 24.66
N PHE A 171 -7.75 -6.73 24.14
CA PHE A 171 -7.68 -7.93 24.95
C PHE A 171 -6.52 -7.88 25.96
N PHE A 172 -5.32 -7.54 25.54
CA PHE A 172 -4.18 -7.42 26.45
C PHE A 172 -4.41 -6.35 27.52
N ARG A 173 -4.99 -5.22 27.15
CA ARG A 173 -5.38 -4.16 28.09
C ARG A 173 -6.42 -4.64 29.11
N ALA A 174 -7.41 -5.42 28.68
CA ALA A 174 -8.45 -5.97 29.57
C ALA A 174 -7.88 -7.00 30.56
N VAL A 175 -6.99 -7.87 30.10
CA VAL A 175 -6.32 -8.87 30.97
C VAL A 175 -5.37 -8.21 31.95
N ALA A 176 -4.69 -7.15 31.53
CA ALA A 176 -3.78 -6.40 32.39
C ALA A 176 -4.47 -5.62 33.52
N GLY A 177 -5.79 -5.43 33.44
CA GLY A 177 -6.56 -4.58 34.34
C GLY A 177 -6.39 -3.08 34.08
N PRO A 178 -7.19 -2.22 34.73
CA PRO A 178 -7.13 -0.78 34.52
C PRO A 178 -5.78 -0.23 34.99
N ALA A 179 -4.86 0.00 34.08
CA ALA A 179 -3.67 0.77 34.37
C ALA A 179 -4.07 2.22 34.64
N THR A 180 -3.76 2.72 35.82
CA THR A 180 -3.90 4.13 36.15
C THR A 180 -2.83 4.93 35.36
N GLY A 181 -3.21 5.45 34.24
CA GLY A 181 -2.33 6.20 33.33
C GLY A 181 -2.04 5.38 32.07
N TYR A 182 -2.69 5.76 31.02
CA TYR A 182 -2.57 5.16 29.70
C TYR A 182 -1.22 5.49 29.08
N THR A 183 -0.29 4.56 29.20
CA THR A 183 0.78 4.43 28.22
C THR A 183 0.65 3.03 27.64
N ALA A 184 0.56 2.91 26.34
CA ALA A 184 0.35 1.67 25.59
C ALA A 184 1.32 0.52 25.96
N ASN A 185 2.29 0.78 26.82
CA ASN A 185 3.45 -0.06 27.11
C ASN A 185 3.48 -0.63 28.55
N THR A 186 2.40 -0.55 29.34
CA THR A 186 2.42 -1.09 30.70
C THR A 186 1.29 -2.07 30.94
N LEU A 187 1.53 -3.33 30.62
CA LEU A 187 0.74 -4.42 31.21
C LEU A 187 1.00 -4.44 32.72
N SER A 188 -0.04 -4.81 33.51
CA SER A 188 0.10 -4.87 34.96
C SER A 188 1.18 -5.88 35.35
N SER A 189 1.77 -5.68 36.55
CA SER A 189 2.78 -6.60 37.10
C SER A 189 2.27 -8.05 37.24
N ALA A 190 0.95 -8.25 37.31
CA ALA A 190 0.32 -9.58 37.43
C ALA A 190 0.51 -10.44 36.15
N VAL A 191 0.70 -9.81 34.99
CA VAL A 191 0.92 -10.51 33.70
C VAL A 191 2.30 -10.28 33.13
N HIS A 192 3.17 -9.62 33.89
CA HIS A 192 4.53 -9.32 33.49
C HIS A 192 5.31 -10.61 33.16
N GLY A 193 5.89 -10.66 31.97
CA GLY A 193 6.67 -11.82 31.50
C GLY A 193 5.85 -13.06 31.15
N GLN A 194 4.50 -13.01 31.20
CA GLN A 194 3.69 -14.14 30.76
C GLN A 194 3.57 -14.16 29.22
N ASN A 195 3.57 -15.35 28.65
CA ASN A 195 3.33 -15.57 27.23
C ASN A 195 1.84 -15.39 26.91
N LEU A 196 1.39 -14.14 26.86
CA LEU A 196 0.01 -13.83 26.50
C LEU A 196 -0.17 -13.95 24.99
N THR A 197 -1.27 -14.58 24.62
CA THR A 197 -1.71 -14.69 23.23
C THR A 197 -3.13 -14.16 23.14
N SER A 198 -3.47 -13.45 22.08
CA SER A 198 -4.85 -13.00 21.83
C SER A 198 -5.81 -14.17 21.67
N PRO A 199 -7.13 -13.99 21.89
CA PRO A 199 -8.11 -15.07 21.82
C PRO A 199 -8.19 -15.77 20.47
N ASP A 200 -7.84 -15.07 19.37
CA ASP A 200 -7.76 -15.61 18.02
C ASP A 200 -6.46 -16.40 17.75
N GLY A 201 -5.55 -16.42 18.74
CA GLY A 201 -4.28 -17.13 18.69
C GLY A 201 -3.20 -16.47 17.82
N LYS A 202 -3.46 -15.32 17.24
CA LYS A 202 -2.59 -14.69 16.24
C LYS A 202 -1.55 -13.75 16.85
N CYS A 203 -1.96 -12.85 17.73
CA CYS A 203 -1.06 -11.89 18.36
C CYS A 203 -0.45 -12.41 19.65
N ARG A 204 0.85 -12.20 19.82
CA ARG A 204 1.60 -12.56 21.03
C ARG A 204 2.21 -11.34 21.68
N ALA A 205 2.07 -11.20 22.97
CA ALA A 205 2.74 -10.16 23.74
C ALA A 205 4.26 -10.34 23.67
N VAL A 206 4.97 -9.26 23.42
CA VAL A 206 6.43 -9.21 23.30
C VAL A 206 7.01 -8.49 24.52
N TRP A 207 8.07 -9.05 25.10
CA TRP A 207 8.76 -8.53 26.27
C TRP A 207 10.22 -8.26 25.92
N ASN A 208 10.73 -7.09 26.29
CA ASN A 208 12.15 -6.80 26.10
C ASN A 208 13.02 -7.54 27.15
N ALA A 209 14.34 -7.44 26.99
CA ALA A 209 15.29 -8.09 27.89
C ALA A 209 15.21 -7.60 29.36
N ALA A 210 14.66 -6.41 29.60
CA ALA A 210 14.42 -5.89 30.95
C ALA A 210 13.10 -6.39 31.55
N GLY A 211 12.36 -7.23 30.82
CA GLY A 211 11.08 -7.76 31.25
C GLY A 211 9.95 -6.72 31.17
N THR A 212 10.09 -5.67 30.37
CA THR A 212 9.06 -4.68 30.13
C THR A 212 8.29 -5.06 28.86
N TYR A 213 6.98 -4.84 28.87
CA TYR A 213 6.15 -5.06 27.67
C TYR A 213 6.61 -4.15 26.54
N ALA A 214 6.95 -4.75 25.42
CA ALA A 214 7.46 -4.07 24.24
C ALA A 214 6.43 -3.97 23.10
N GLY A 215 5.23 -4.47 23.29
CA GLY A 215 4.19 -4.50 22.27
C GLY A 215 3.68 -5.91 22.03
N GLY A 216 3.07 -6.12 20.88
CA GLY A 216 2.66 -7.42 20.41
C GLY A 216 2.98 -7.59 18.94
N ASN A 217 3.27 -8.82 18.55
CA ASN A 217 3.49 -9.20 17.17
C ASN A 217 2.50 -10.28 16.75
N GLN A 218 2.06 -10.20 15.51
CA GLN A 218 1.29 -11.27 14.87
C GLN A 218 2.00 -11.83 13.64
N ASP A 219 1.70 -13.08 13.35
CA ASP A 219 2.19 -13.74 12.14
C ASP A 219 1.15 -13.55 11.02
N LEU A 220 1.50 -12.74 10.04
CA LEU A 220 0.70 -12.47 8.85
C LEU A 220 1.18 -13.28 7.63
N SER A 221 2.09 -14.25 7.82
CA SER A 221 2.61 -15.09 6.76
C SER A 221 1.49 -15.87 6.07
N ASN A 222 1.64 -16.04 4.78
CA ASN A 222 0.67 -16.73 3.92
C ASN A 222 -0.72 -16.09 3.86
N GLN A 223 -0.83 -14.81 4.20
CA GLN A 223 -2.08 -14.06 4.16
C GLN A 223 -2.08 -13.03 3.03
N TRP A 224 -3.27 -12.67 2.58
CA TRP A 224 -3.51 -11.50 1.75
C TRP A 224 -2.99 -10.23 2.46
N ASN A 225 -2.36 -9.31 1.72
CA ASN A 225 -1.70 -8.12 2.31
C ASN A 225 -2.62 -6.91 2.53
N GLY A 226 -3.91 -7.06 2.38
CA GLY A 226 -4.89 -5.99 2.58
C GLY A 226 -5.24 -5.20 1.32
N SER A 227 -4.49 -5.28 0.23
CA SER A 227 -4.75 -4.49 -0.97
C SER A 227 -5.99 -4.95 -1.73
N ALA A 228 -6.68 -4.03 -2.41
CA ALA A 228 -7.82 -4.36 -3.28
C ALA A 228 -7.43 -5.38 -4.35
N LYS A 229 -8.22 -6.46 -4.49
CA LYS A 229 -7.93 -7.52 -5.47
C LYS A 229 -8.29 -7.13 -6.90
N TYR A 230 -9.20 -6.22 -7.08
CA TYR A 230 -9.48 -5.64 -8.39
C TYR A 230 -9.81 -4.16 -8.26
N SER A 231 -9.46 -3.41 -9.29
CA SER A 231 -9.79 -2.01 -9.41
C SER A 231 -9.87 -1.64 -10.89
N GLY A 232 -10.50 -0.51 -11.17
CA GLY A 232 -10.56 -0.04 -12.55
C GLY A 232 -11.38 1.22 -12.72
N SER A 233 -11.48 1.61 -13.99
CA SER A 233 -12.30 2.73 -14.41
C SER A 233 -12.95 2.48 -15.76
N VAL A 234 -14.13 3.08 -15.95
CA VAL A 234 -14.83 3.12 -17.22
C VAL A 234 -15.17 4.57 -17.52
N ILE A 235 -14.74 5.06 -18.66
CA ILE A 235 -15.04 6.42 -19.13
C ILE A 235 -15.83 6.32 -20.44
N VAL A 236 -16.93 7.01 -20.48
CA VAL A 236 -17.78 7.13 -21.68
C VAL A 236 -17.90 8.60 -22.04
N ASP A 237 -17.34 8.97 -23.17
CA ASP A 237 -17.40 10.32 -23.72
C ASP A 237 -18.29 10.34 -24.96
N TYR A 238 -19.19 11.31 -25.01
CA TYR A 238 -20.02 11.59 -26.18
C TYR A 238 -19.80 13.05 -26.61
N THR A 239 -19.55 13.25 -27.89
CA THR A 239 -19.38 14.58 -28.47
C THR A 239 -20.12 14.66 -29.78
N ASN A 240 -20.92 15.73 -29.99
CA ASN A 240 -21.63 15.96 -31.23
C ASN A 240 -21.57 17.42 -31.66
N THR A 241 -21.14 17.66 -32.87
CA THR A 241 -21.07 19.01 -33.45
C THR A 241 -22.33 19.27 -34.31
N PHE A 242 -23.07 20.31 -33.96
CA PHE A 242 -24.26 20.73 -34.70
C PHE A 242 -23.87 21.50 -35.98
N ALA A 243 -24.84 21.61 -36.88
CA ALA A 243 -24.64 22.30 -38.17
C ALA A 243 -24.23 23.78 -38.04
N ASN A 244 -24.53 24.43 -36.92
CA ASN A 244 -24.16 25.80 -36.63
C ASN A 244 -22.75 25.93 -36.03
N GLY A 245 -21.98 24.81 -35.90
CA GLY A 245 -20.64 24.80 -35.33
C GLY A 245 -20.59 24.64 -33.80
N MET A 246 -21.71 24.71 -33.09
CA MET A 246 -21.79 24.49 -31.66
C MET A 246 -21.62 23.00 -31.36
N GLU A 247 -20.86 22.67 -30.33
CA GLU A 247 -20.58 21.32 -29.89
C GLU A 247 -21.29 21.02 -28.58
N PHE A 248 -21.98 19.90 -28.51
CA PHE A 248 -22.48 19.29 -27.29
C PHE A 248 -21.51 18.21 -26.86
N PHE A 249 -21.20 18.14 -25.56
CA PHE A 249 -20.42 17.05 -25.00
C PHE A 249 -21.04 16.54 -23.69
N ALA A 250 -20.87 15.25 -23.45
CA ALA A 250 -21.22 14.59 -22.20
C ALA A 250 -20.17 13.54 -21.88
N SER A 251 -19.85 13.38 -20.61
CA SER A 251 -18.91 12.37 -20.13
C SER A 251 -19.41 11.80 -18.81
N VAL A 252 -19.31 10.49 -18.69
CA VAL A 252 -19.51 9.77 -17.43
C VAL A 252 -18.27 8.96 -17.19
N ASP A 253 -17.71 9.04 -15.99
CA ASP A 253 -16.66 8.16 -15.52
C ASP A 253 -17.09 7.43 -14.24
N MET A 254 -16.79 6.16 -14.21
CA MET A 254 -16.94 5.28 -13.06
C MET A 254 -15.57 4.79 -12.63
N GLN A 255 -15.26 4.87 -11.35
CA GLN A 255 -14.12 4.23 -10.73
C GLN A 255 -14.63 3.18 -9.75
N PHE A 256 -13.98 2.03 -9.72
CA PHE A 256 -14.36 0.95 -8.82
C PHE A 256 -13.14 0.27 -8.21
N SER A 257 -13.29 -0.21 -7.00
CA SER A 257 -12.29 -1.08 -6.34
C SER A 257 -12.98 -2.13 -5.47
N ASP A 258 -12.26 -3.23 -5.26
CA ASP A 258 -12.64 -4.22 -4.25
C ASP A 258 -12.43 -3.67 -2.85
N THR A 259 -12.96 -4.37 -1.86
CA THR A 259 -12.66 -4.18 -0.45
C THR A 259 -11.17 -4.24 -0.19
N PHE A 260 -10.66 -3.35 0.66
CA PHE A 260 -9.28 -3.37 1.11
C PHE A 260 -9.17 -3.00 2.61
N ILE A 261 -8.06 -3.37 3.22
CA ILE A 261 -7.73 -2.96 4.59
C ILE A 261 -6.62 -1.91 4.52
N GLY A 262 -6.86 -0.77 5.14
CA GLY A 262 -5.99 0.42 5.02
C GLY A 262 -4.76 0.40 5.91
N THR A 263 -4.65 -0.55 6.85
CA THR A 263 -3.56 -0.66 7.82
C THR A 263 -2.72 -1.92 7.61
N GLY A 264 -1.44 -1.84 7.92
CA GLY A 264 -0.48 -2.93 7.68
C GLY A 264 -0.57 -4.11 8.64
N ASP A 265 -1.33 -3.96 9.72
CA ASP A 265 -1.64 -5.02 10.71
C ASP A 265 -2.87 -5.85 10.32
N LEU A 266 -3.54 -5.47 9.24
CA LEU A 266 -4.76 -6.09 8.73
C LEU A 266 -5.92 -6.05 9.73
N ASP A 267 -6.08 -4.94 10.48
CA ASP A 267 -7.21 -4.79 11.39
C ASP A 267 -8.52 -4.73 10.58
N PRO A 268 -9.48 -5.63 10.85
CA PRO A 268 -10.77 -5.61 10.18
C PRO A 268 -11.58 -4.32 10.39
N ILE A 269 -11.27 -3.53 11.43
CA ILE A 269 -11.93 -2.24 11.69
C ILE A 269 -11.58 -1.24 10.58
N ASP A 270 -10.36 -1.34 10.03
CA ASP A 270 -9.85 -0.46 8.98
C ASP A 270 -10.18 -0.96 7.57
N THR A 271 -11.34 -1.59 7.44
CA THR A 271 -11.83 -2.09 6.16
C THR A 271 -12.56 -0.98 5.40
N GLN A 272 -12.07 -0.66 4.22
CA GLN A 272 -12.85 0.03 3.19
C GLN A 272 -13.61 -1.01 2.39
N GLU A 273 -14.92 -0.93 2.45
CA GLU A 273 -15.80 -1.74 1.60
C GLU A 273 -15.61 -1.39 0.11
N LYS A 274 -16.18 -2.21 -0.76
CA LYS A 274 -16.16 -1.97 -2.21
C LYS A 274 -16.58 -0.54 -2.53
N LEU A 275 -15.84 0.07 -3.45
CA LEU A 275 -16.04 1.45 -3.84
C LEU A 275 -16.51 1.54 -5.29
N GLU A 276 -17.54 2.34 -5.54
CA GLU A 276 -18.03 2.67 -6.88
C GLU A 276 -18.33 4.17 -6.95
N LEU A 277 -17.40 4.93 -7.52
CA LEU A 277 -17.54 6.39 -7.66
C LEU A 277 -17.96 6.75 -9.06
N PHE A 278 -19.04 7.49 -9.16
CA PHE A 278 -19.55 8.01 -10.43
C PHE A 278 -19.39 9.53 -10.49
N ASN A 279 -18.80 10.01 -11.59
CA ASN A 279 -18.74 11.41 -11.92
C ASN A 279 -19.38 11.62 -13.29
N ALA A 280 -19.96 12.78 -13.50
CA ALA A 280 -20.55 13.13 -14.77
C ALA A 280 -20.37 14.60 -15.09
N ARG A 281 -20.27 14.90 -16.38
CA ARG A 281 -20.26 16.27 -16.89
C ARG A 281 -21.03 16.33 -18.21
N VAL A 282 -21.70 17.44 -18.41
CA VAL A 282 -22.42 17.73 -19.65
C VAL A 282 -22.29 19.20 -19.97
N GLY A 283 -22.11 19.53 -21.23
CA GLY A 283 -21.94 20.92 -21.61
C GLY A 283 -22.12 21.15 -23.10
N ILE A 284 -22.05 22.44 -23.43
CA ILE A 284 -22.04 22.94 -24.80
C ILE A 284 -20.89 23.94 -24.93
N ARG A 285 -20.27 23.98 -26.09
CA ARG A 285 -19.23 24.96 -26.40
C ARG A 285 -19.35 25.49 -27.84
N ASP A 286 -18.94 26.75 -28.00
CA ASP A 286 -18.87 27.41 -29.30
C ASP A 286 -17.59 28.24 -29.28
N GLY A 287 -16.53 27.81 -29.90
CA GLY A 287 -15.20 28.42 -30.05
C GLY A 287 -14.76 29.49 -29.04
N ALA A 288 -15.66 30.41 -28.70
CA ALA A 288 -15.39 31.54 -27.81
C ALA A 288 -15.85 31.30 -26.34
N TRP A 289 -16.73 30.36 -26.08
CA TRP A 289 -17.28 30.10 -24.72
C TRP A 289 -17.66 28.63 -24.55
N GLU A 290 -17.69 28.20 -23.29
CA GLU A 290 -18.13 26.89 -22.84
C GLU A 290 -19.06 27.06 -21.62
N LEU A 291 -20.14 26.32 -21.61
CA LEU A 291 -21.02 26.16 -20.47
C LEU A 291 -21.08 24.69 -20.10
N MET A 292 -20.70 24.35 -18.87
CA MET A 292 -20.64 22.98 -18.38
C MET A 292 -21.30 22.87 -17.00
N ILE A 293 -22.02 21.79 -16.79
CA ILE A 293 -22.51 21.33 -15.50
C ILE A 293 -21.78 20.04 -15.21
N TYR A 294 -21.30 19.87 -14.00
CA TYR A 294 -20.63 18.65 -13.56
C TYR A 294 -21.00 18.27 -12.14
N GLY A 295 -20.89 16.98 -11.82
CA GLY A 295 -21.01 16.43 -10.49
C GLY A 295 -19.94 15.38 -10.29
N ASN A 296 -19.28 15.44 -9.14
CA ASN A 296 -18.35 14.41 -8.67
C ASN A 296 -19.02 13.62 -7.57
N ASN A 297 -18.76 12.31 -7.54
CA ASN A 297 -19.36 11.40 -6.58
C ASN A 297 -20.89 11.57 -6.51
N ILE A 298 -21.55 11.48 -7.67
CA ILE A 298 -22.98 11.77 -7.81
C ILE A 298 -23.89 10.75 -7.10
N THR A 299 -23.34 9.63 -6.69
CA THR A 299 -23.99 8.58 -5.89
C THR A 299 -23.83 8.79 -4.38
N ASP A 300 -23.10 9.83 -3.96
CA ASP A 300 -22.82 10.17 -2.54
C ASP A 300 -22.21 9.00 -1.77
N GLU A 301 -21.24 8.33 -2.39
CA GLU A 301 -20.51 7.21 -1.80
C GLU A 301 -19.55 7.71 -0.73
N LEU A 302 -19.56 7.08 0.46
CA LEU A 302 -18.64 7.40 1.54
C LEU A 302 -17.41 6.51 1.47
N TYR A 303 -16.23 7.10 1.53
CA TYR A 303 -14.98 6.38 1.53
C TYR A 303 -13.93 7.04 2.40
N ALA A 304 -13.05 6.22 2.95
CA ALA A 304 -11.92 6.69 3.73
C ALA A 304 -10.75 7.06 2.80
N ILE A 305 -10.12 8.21 3.07
CA ILE A 305 -8.90 8.67 2.39
C ILE A 305 -7.62 8.31 3.16
N GLY A 306 -7.76 7.81 4.38
CA GLY A 306 -6.69 7.32 5.24
C GLY A 306 -7.29 6.65 6.46
N MET A 307 -6.63 5.60 6.93
CA MET A 307 -7.00 4.82 8.11
C MET A 307 -5.76 4.69 8.99
N TYR A 308 -5.93 4.86 10.29
CA TYR A 308 -4.85 4.81 11.25
C TYR A 308 -5.37 4.25 12.57
N ASP A 309 -4.65 3.31 13.13
CA ASP A 309 -4.83 2.87 14.51
C ASP A 309 -4.35 3.94 15.48
N THR A 310 -5.09 4.18 16.54
CA THR A 310 -4.78 5.18 17.57
C THR A 310 -4.64 4.58 18.96
#